data_e064a63c76a6f70dff321698abbf1784
#
_entry.id   e064a63c76a6f70dff321698abbf1784
#
_cell.length_a   1.000
_cell.length_b   1.000
_cell.length_c   1.000
_cell.angle_alpha   90.00
_cell.angle_beta   90.00
_cell.angle_gamma   90.00
#
_symmetry.space_group_name_H-M   'P 1'
#
loop_
_entity.id
_entity.type
_entity.pdbx_description
1 polymer ?
#
loop_
_entity_poly.entity_id
_entity_poly.type
_entity_poly.pdbx_seq_one_letter_code
_entity_poly.pdbx_strand_id
1 'polypeptide(L)'
;MFLENRKDNIMKRFLTLLLVTCCLFLGLTSLTATANSLKVGVLANNPPYTIQNHSGFDLALSQQLAAKVKVIPQKSNSQLITALKKGRVDLIICDVSLLSKQMSHSQSFLHPANVLFTRHDSKTKSILKLNQKKVGYLKNNPHHALLTTLATKPQGFATESALLTALNTGKIKAAILTDYQYNQLLAANPQLVTAQDETDQKQVGQVLTKISDPKLTSQSLVVASFKKPRLQKKINHKLKQLQDNGTLSKLSMKYFHQDWTYQ
;
A
#
# COMPACT_ATOMS: atom_id res chain seq x y z
N MET A 1 6.21 -79.75 28.36
CA MET A 1 7.36 -79.09 27.68
C MET A 1 7.05 -78.57 26.30
N PHE A 2 6.29 -79.25 25.41
CA PHE A 2 5.96 -78.72 24.06
C PHE A 2 4.85 -77.65 23.99
N LEU A 3 3.94 -77.64 24.93
CA LEU A 3 2.81 -76.68 24.96
C LEU A 3 3.15 -75.31 25.58
N GLU A 4 4.16 -75.24 26.44
CA GLU A 4 4.62 -74.02 27.07
C GLU A 4 5.38 -73.12 26.07
N ASN A 5 6.23 -73.73 25.23
CA ASN A 5 7.02 -73.03 24.21
C ASN A 5 6.15 -72.41 23.11
N ARG A 6 4.95 -72.95 22.90
CA ARG A 6 3.99 -72.42 21.87
C ARG A 6 3.25 -71.19 22.38
N LYS A 7 2.93 -71.12 23.69
CA LYS A 7 2.30 -69.96 24.33
C LYS A 7 3.27 -68.75 24.38
N ASP A 8 4.53 -68.99 24.72
CA ASP A 8 5.54 -67.94 24.75
C ASP A 8 5.81 -67.32 23.34
N ASN A 9 5.80 -68.13 22.31
CA ASN A 9 5.99 -67.63 20.94
C ASN A 9 4.76 -66.84 20.42
N ILE A 10 3.55 -67.24 20.83
CA ILE A 10 2.33 -66.46 20.47
C ILE A 10 2.30 -65.15 21.24
N MET A 11 2.65 -65.16 22.52
CA MET A 11 2.69 -63.94 23.36
C MET A 11 3.76 -62.96 22.86
N LYS A 12 4.95 -63.43 22.46
CA LYS A 12 6.00 -62.59 21.85
C LYS A 12 5.57 -61.99 20.54
N ARG A 13 4.88 -62.72 19.70
CA ARG A 13 4.32 -62.20 18.40
C ARG A 13 3.23 -61.18 18.65
N PHE A 14 2.37 -61.34 19.62
CA PHE A 14 1.34 -60.37 20.03
C PHE A 14 1.99 -59.08 20.58
N LEU A 15 3.03 -59.19 21.40
CA LEU A 15 3.75 -58.06 21.97
C LEU A 15 4.51 -57.26 20.89
N THR A 16 5.14 -57.96 19.94
CA THR A 16 5.79 -57.30 18.78
C THR A 16 4.80 -56.62 17.83
N LEU A 17 3.63 -57.24 17.60
CA LEU A 17 2.57 -56.65 16.80
C LEU A 17 1.98 -55.37 17.47
N LEU A 18 1.80 -55.42 18.80
CA LEU A 18 1.33 -54.28 19.59
C LEU A 18 2.36 -53.12 19.59
N LEU A 19 3.64 -53.45 19.66
CA LEU A 19 4.72 -52.46 19.63
C LEU A 19 4.82 -51.78 18.26
N VAL A 20 4.67 -52.53 17.16
CA VAL A 20 4.69 -52.01 15.78
C VAL A 20 3.47 -51.15 15.51
N THR A 21 2.26 -51.53 15.99
CA THR A 21 1.08 -50.69 15.87
C THR A 21 1.18 -49.41 16.71
N CYS A 22 1.76 -49.45 17.92
CA CYS A 22 1.99 -48.25 18.72
C CYS A 22 2.97 -47.29 18.07
N CYS A 23 4.05 -47.78 17.44
CA CYS A 23 5.00 -46.95 16.69
C CYS A 23 4.38 -46.33 15.41
N LEU A 24 3.46 -47.02 14.76
CA LEU A 24 2.72 -46.48 13.61
C LEU A 24 1.73 -45.38 14.02
N PHE A 25 1.12 -45.48 15.19
CA PHE A 25 0.22 -44.44 15.72
C PHE A 25 0.98 -43.20 16.26
N LEU A 26 2.18 -43.36 16.80
CA LEU A 26 3.03 -42.25 17.25
C LEU A 26 3.69 -41.49 16.09
N GLY A 27 3.80 -42.08 14.90
CA GLY A 27 4.35 -41.44 13.69
C GLY A 27 3.36 -40.50 12.98
N LEU A 28 2.08 -40.52 13.35
CA LEU A 28 1.00 -39.71 12.73
C LEU A 28 0.63 -38.44 13.52
N THR A 29 1.41 -38.05 14.52
CA THR A 29 1.33 -36.67 15.00
C THR A 29 1.95 -35.77 13.94
N SER A 30 1.15 -35.47 12.92
CA SER A 30 1.44 -34.39 12.00
C SER A 30 1.73 -33.16 12.86
N LEU A 31 3.02 -32.75 12.94
CA LEU A 31 3.36 -31.42 13.38
C LEU A 31 2.60 -30.47 12.45
N THR A 32 1.41 -30.09 12.85
CA THR A 32 0.74 -28.94 12.29
C THR A 32 1.62 -27.76 12.65
N ALA A 33 2.63 -27.49 11.82
CA ALA A 33 3.32 -26.25 11.86
C ALA A 33 2.23 -25.20 11.74
N THR A 34 1.87 -24.56 12.84
CA THR A 34 0.98 -23.40 12.83
C THR A 34 1.69 -22.36 11.98
N ALA A 35 1.32 -22.32 10.70
CA ALA A 35 1.86 -21.34 9.77
C ALA A 35 1.50 -19.98 10.37
N ASN A 36 2.49 -19.33 11.00
CA ASN A 36 2.32 -18.00 11.56
C ASN A 36 1.77 -17.09 10.46
N SER A 37 0.66 -16.40 10.75
CA SER A 37 0.07 -15.48 9.79
C SER A 37 1.08 -14.39 9.44
N LEU A 38 1.23 -14.12 8.14
CA LEU A 38 2.05 -13.01 7.63
C LEU A 38 1.45 -11.69 8.10
N LYS A 39 2.21 -10.89 8.86
CA LYS A 39 1.77 -9.59 9.38
C LYS A 39 2.12 -8.51 8.35
N VAL A 40 1.09 -7.89 7.76
CA VAL A 40 1.27 -6.82 6.77
C VAL A 40 0.80 -5.49 7.36
N GLY A 41 1.71 -4.52 7.43
CA GLY A 41 1.39 -3.15 7.82
C GLY A 41 0.85 -2.36 6.64
N VAL A 42 -0.22 -1.61 6.86
CA VAL A 42 -0.84 -0.69 5.88
C VAL A 42 -1.18 0.63 6.56
N LEU A 43 -1.37 1.69 5.79
CA LEU A 43 -1.92 2.94 6.32
C LEU A 43 -3.40 2.76 6.64
N ALA A 44 -3.83 3.21 7.82
CA ALA A 44 -5.23 3.27 8.17
C ALA A 44 -5.92 4.39 7.39
N ASN A 45 -7.16 4.16 6.95
CA ASN A 45 -8.02 5.17 6.34
C ASN A 45 -7.34 5.96 5.21
N ASN A 46 -6.76 5.26 4.25
CA ASN A 46 -6.11 5.83 3.07
C ASN A 46 -6.78 5.34 1.77
N PRO A 47 -8.01 5.76 1.46
CA PRO A 47 -8.70 5.32 0.24
C PRO A 47 -7.92 5.70 -1.02
N PRO A 48 -7.94 4.83 -2.03
CA PRO A 48 -8.59 3.52 -2.14
C PRO A 48 -7.72 2.36 -1.65
N TYR A 49 -6.54 2.64 -1.10
CA TYR A 49 -5.59 1.63 -0.60
C TYR A 49 -6.16 0.90 0.62
N THR A 50 -6.67 1.63 1.60
CA THR A 50 -7.30 1.08 2.80
C THR A 50 -8.53 1.90 3.17
N ILE A 51 -9.71 1.27 3.18
CA ILE A 51 -11.00 1.88 3.45
C ILE A 51 -11.51 1.35 4.78
N GLN A 52 -11.67 2.22 5.78
CA GLN A 52 -12.18 1.89 7.12
C GLN A 52 -11.49 0.66 7.77
N ASN A 53 -10.26 0.35 7.38
CA ASN A 53 -9.47 -0.81 7.82
C ASN A 53 -10.06 -2.20 7.45
N HIS A 54 -11.12 -2.27 6.63
CA HIS A 54 -11.84 -3.51 6.31
C HIS A 54 -11.82 -3.87 4.82
N SER A 55 -11.45 -2.93 3.95
CA SER A 55 -11.38 -3.13 2.50
C SER A 55 -10.28 -2.25 1.88
N GLY A 56 -10.10 -2.34 0.57
CA GLY A 56 -9.15 -1.55 -0.19
C GLY A 56 -8.09 -2.40 -0.88
N PHE A 57 -7.32 -1.73 -1.73
CA PHE A 57 -6.29 -2.37 -2.55
C PHE A 57 -5.24 -3.10 -1.70
N ASP A 58 -4.71 -2.47 -0.64
CA ASP A 58 -3.65 -3.03 0.19
C ASP A 58 -4.10 -4.31 0.91
N LEU A 59 -5.37 -4.34 1.36
CA LEU A 59 -5.94 -5.54 1.99
C LEU A 59 -6.09 -6.67 0.97
N ALA A 60 -6.66 -6.36 -0.19
CA ALA A 60 -6.87 -7.33 -1.26
C ALA A 60 -5.53 -7.89 -1.77
N LEU A 61 -4.52 -7.03 -1.98
CA LEU A 61 -3.17 -7.46 -2.34
C LEU A 61 -2.56 -8.34 -1.25
N SER A 62 -2.65 -7.92 0.02
CA SER A 62 -2.09 -8.68 1.15
C SER A 62 -2.60 -10.13 1.18
N GLN A 63 -3.90 -10.32 0.92
CA GLN A 63 -4.52 -11.66 0.86
C GLN A 63 -3.99 -12.53 -0.28
N GLN A 64 -3.44 -11.91 -1.34
CA GLN A 64 -2.80 -12.64 -2.44
C GLN A 64 -1.35 -13.05 -2.12
N LEU A 65 -0.71 -12.42 -1.13
CA LEU A 65 0.70 -12.66 -0.83
C LEU A 65 0.94 -13.94 -0.02
N ALA A 66 -0.02 -14.37 0.80
CA ALA A 66 0.09 -15.60 1.60
C ALA A 66 -1.29 -16.16 1.99
N ALA A 67 -1.35 -17.46 2.29
CA ALA A 67 -2.59 -18.15 2.67
C ALA A 67 -3.21 -17.64 3.99
N LYS A 68 -2.36 -17.19 4.94
CA LYS A 68 -2.81 -16.58 6.20
C LYS A 68 -2.14 -15.23 6.37
N VAL A 69 -2.93 -14.17 6.36
CA VAL A 69 -2.47 -12.78 6.49
C VAL A 69 -3.20 -12.11 7.65
N LYS A 70 -2.43 -11.35 8.45
CA LYS A 70 -2.96 -10.42 9.44
C LYS A 70 -2.57 -9.00 9.03
N VAL A 71 -3.53 -8.21 8.61
CA VAL A 71 -3.30 -6.79 8.28
C VAL A 71 -3.28 -5.97 9.57
N ILE A 72 -2.31 -5.06 9.70
CA ILE A 72 -2.10 -4.23 10.89
C ILE A 72 -2.06 -2.76 10.46
N PRO A 73 -3.18 -2.02 10.61
CA PRO A 73 -3.25 -0.61 10.23
C PRO A 73 -2.35 0.28 11.10
N GLN A 74 -1.72 1.27 10.48
CA GLN A 74 -0.89 2.29 11.10
C GLN A 74 -1.42 3.68 10.77
N LYS A 75 -1.39 4.61 11.72
CA LYS A 75 -1.97 5.96 11.56
C LYS A 75 -1.15 6.89 10.67
N SER A 76 0.13 6.58 10.42
CA SER A 76 1.02 7.42 9.60
C SER A 76 2.14 6.61 8.96
N ASN A 77 2.76 7.16 7.91
CA ASN A 77 3.96 6.59 7.28
C ASN A 77 5.10 6.37 8.28
N SER A 78 5.32 7.29 9.23
CA SER A 78 6.33 7.15 10.28
C SER A 78 6.07 5.94 11.19
N GLN A 79 4.81 5.73 11.57
CA GLN A 79 4.42 4.56 12.38
C GLN A 79 4.54 3.27 11.57
N LEU A 80 4.19 3.28 10.28
CA LEU A 80 4.31 2.15 9.37
C LEU A 80 5.77 1.68 9.28
N ILE A 81 6.69 2.59 9.02
CA ILE A 81 8.14 2.34 8.97
C ILE A 81 8.67 1.86 10.33
N THR A 82 8.22 2.48 11.43
CA THR A 82 8.62 2.09 12.78
C THR A 82 8.13 0.67 13.13
N ALA A 83 6.90 0.32 12.75
CA ALA A 83 6.34 -1.02 12.96
C ALA A 83 7.16 -2.10 12.23
N LEU A 84 7.61 -1.80 10.98
CA LEU A 84 8.47 -2.69 10.22
C LEU A 84 9.85 -2.86 10.87
N LYS A 85 10.51 -1.76 11.25
CA LYS A 85 11.83 -1.79 11.89
C LYS A 85 11.82 -2.54 13.23
N LYS A 86 10.74 -2.40 14.01
CA LYS A 86 10.57 -3.08 15.30
C LYS A 86 10.02 -4.52 15.17
N GLY A 87 9.81 -5.03 13.96
CA GLY A 87 9.30 -6.39 13.73
C GLY A 87 7.84 -6.61 14.19
N ARG A 88 7.07 -5.53 14.39
CA ARG A 88 5.64 -5.62 14.71
C ARG A 88 4.83 -6.09 13.49
N VAL A 89 5.32 -5.77 12.30
CA VAL A 89 4.87 -6.29 11.01
C VAL A 89 6.03 -6.94 10.27
N ASP A 90 5.72 -7.87 9.39
CA ASP A 90 6.71 -8.59 8.57
C ASP A 90 7.00 -7.85 7.27
N LEU A 91 5.98 -7.24 6.72
CA LEU A 91 5.97 -6.49 5.46
C LEU A 91 5.18 -5.19 5.63
N ILE A 92 5.46 -4.24 4.76
CA ILE A 92 4.60 -3.06 4.53
C ILE A 92 4.37 -2.87 3.04
N ILE A 93 3.22 -2.28 2.68
CA ILE A 93 2.93 -1.77 1.35
C ILE A 93 3.06 -0.25 1.44
N CYS A 94 3.91 0.34 0.61
CA CYS A 94 4.18 1.78 0.67
C CYS A 94 4.83 2.29 -0.62
N ASP A 95 4.91 3.61 -0.76
CA ASP A 95 5.74 4.23 -1.79
C ASP A 95 7.22 4.03 -1.49
N VAL A 96 8.02 3.77 -2.53
CA VAL A 96 9.46 3.49 -2.42
C VAL A 96 10.24 4.66 -1.82
N SER A 97 9.78 5.90 -2.02
CA SER A 97 10.44 7.11 -1.48
C SER A 97 10.44 7.19 0.05
N LEU A 98 9.61 6.39 0.72
CA LEU A 98 9.57 6.30 2.19
C LEU A 98 10.64 5.37 2.77
N LEU A 99 11.30 4.58 1.94
CA LEU A 99 12.22 3.54 2.37
C LEU A 99 13.64 4.06 2.57
N SER A 100 14.31 3.56 3.60
CA SER A 100 15.75 3.75 3.77
C SER A 100 16.53 2.67 3.03
N LYS A 101 17.81 2.93 2.72
CA LYS A 101 18.73 1.98 2.05
C LYS A 101 18.87 0.62 2.77
N GLN A 102 18.49 0.53 4.05
CA GLN A 102 18.57 -0.70 4.84
C GLN A 102 17.34 -1.61 4.68
N MET A 103 16.32 -1.16 3.98
CA MET A 103 15.09 -1.92 3.75
C MET A 103 15.16 -2.61 2.39
N SER A 104 14.83 -3.91 2.38
CA SER A 104 14.63 -4.65 1.14
C SER A 104 13.21 -4.43 0.63
N HIS A 105 13.05 -4.29 -0.66
CA HIS A 105 11.74 -4.11 -1.28
C HIS A 105 11.62 -4.86 -2.61
N SER A 106 10.41 -5.03 -3.10
CA SER A 106 10.09 -5.56 -4.42
C SER A 106 10.43 -4.56 -5.52
N GLN A 107 10.33 -4.98 -6.77
CA GLN A 107 10.10 -4.05 -7.86
C GLN A 107 8.76 -3.33 -7.63
N SER A 108 8.65 -2.12 -8.17
CA SER A 108 7.39 -1.38 -8.15
C SER A 108 6.35 -2.14 -8.97
N PHE A 109 5.15 -2.24 -8.43
CA PHE A 109 4.06 -3.02 -9.02
C PHE A 109 2.79 -2.18 -9.29
N LEU A 110 2.78 -0.92 -8.84
CA LEU A 110 1.69 0.02 -9.06
C LEU A 110 2.25 1.44 -9.14
N HIS A 111 1.82 2.20 -10.14
CA HIS A 111 2.35 3.53 -10.50
C HIS A 111 1.25 4.60 -10.58
N PRO A 112 0.53 4.93 -9.48
CA PRO A 112 -0.51 5.94 -9.51
C PRO A 112 0.04 7.30 -9.95
N ALA A 113 -0.64 7.94 -10.88
CA ALA A 113 -0.25 9.27 -11.34
C ALA A 113 -0.43 10.33 -10.26
N ASN A 114 0.41 11.34 -10.31
CA ASN A 114 0.30 12.54 -9.48
C ASN A 114 -0.35 13.68 -10.30
N VAL A 115 -1.26 14.40 -9.67
CA VAL A 115 -1.90 15.58 -10.23
C VAL A 115 -1.51 16.80 -9.40
N LEU A 116 -0.72 17.69 -10.01
CA LEU A 116 -0.44 19.02 -9.48
C LEU A 116 -1.48 20.00 -10.05
N PHE A 117 -2.08 20.82 -9.20
CA PHE A 117 -3.13 21.74 -9.63
C PHE A 117 -3.08 23.06 -8.86
N THR A 118 -3.68 24.06 -9.47
CA THR A 118 -3.81 25.41 -8.90
C THR A 118 -5.21 25.96 -9.20
N ARG A 119 -5.52 27.14 -8.67
CA ARG A 119 -6.73 27.88 -9.04
C ARG A 119 -6.66 28.34 -10.48
N HIS A 120 -7.80 28.39 -11.17
CA HIS A 120 -7.87 28.85 -12.56
C HIS A 120 -7.37 30.29 -12.74
N ASP A 121 -7.69 31.18 -11.80
CA ASP A 121 -7.28 32.60 -11.80
C ASP A 121 -5.80 32.80 -11.42
N SER A 122 -5.09 31.72 -11.03
CA SER A 122 -3.69 31.83 -10.62
C SER A 122 -2.77 32.13 -11.81
N LYS A 123 -1.82 33.05 -11.58
CA LYS A 123 -0.71 33.32 -12.51
C LYS A 123 0.38 32.23 -12.46
N THR A 124 0.28 31.28 -11.51
CA THR A 124 1.25 30.21 -11.28
C THR A 124 0.75 28.93 -11.93
N LYS A 125 0.97 28.75 -13.23
CA LYS A 125 0.49 27.60 -14.02
C LYS A 125 1.62 26.72 -14.56
N SER A 126 2.81 26.79 -13.95
CA SER A 126 3.94 25.92 -14.32
C SER A 126 4.80 25.61 -13.10
N ILE A 127 5.53 24.50 -13.14
CA ILE A 127 6.45 24.10 -12.05
C ILE A 127 7.55 25.15 -11.83
N LEU A 128 8.06 25.75 -12.89
CA LEU A 128 9.09 26.80 -12.76
C LEU A 128 8.61 27.98 -11.89
N LYS A 129 7.34 28.38 -12.02
CA LYS A 129 6.73 29.44 -11.20
C LYS A 129 6.45 29.02 -9.76
N LEU A 130 6.54 27.73 -9.46
CA LEU A 130 6.39 27.18 -8.10
C LEU A 130 7.71 27.10 -7.33
N ASN A 131 8.85 27.41 -7.95
CA ASN A 131 10.13 27.45 -7.25
C ASN A 131 10.03 28.30 -5.98
N GLN A 132 10.45 27.73 -4.85
CA GLN A 132 10.39 28.34 -3.51
C GLN A 132 8.98 28.81 -3.07
N LYS A 133 7.92 28.38 -3.75
CA LYS A 133 6.53 28.66 -3.33
C LYS A 133 5.99 27.53 -2.48
N LYS A 134 5.03 27.84 -1.60
CA LYS A 134 4.32 26.85 -0.80
C LYS A 134 3.41 26.02 -1.69
N VAL A 135 3.61 24.70 -1.69
CA VAL A 135 2.76 23.72 -2.40
C VAL A 135 2.20 22.74 -1.36
N GLY A 136 0.89 22.59 -1.37
CA GLY A 136 0.16 21.75 -0.41
C GLY A 136 0.16 20.28 -0.82
N TYR A 137 0.17 19.38 0.18
CA TYR A 137 -0.02 17.95 0.01
C TYR A 137 -0.71 17.34 1.24
N LEU A 138 -1.31 16.16 1.12
CA LEU A 138 -1.87 15.44 2.26
C LEU A 138 -0.76 14.70 3.02
N LYS A 139 -0.70 14.85 4.35
CA LYS A 139 0.37 14.29 5.20
C LYS A 139 0.54 12.76 5.08
N ASN A 140 -0.53 12.05 4.74
CA ASN A 140 -0.48 10.60 4.54
C ASN A 140 0.05 10.19 3.16
N ASN A 141 0.19 11.13 2.22
CA ASN A 141 0.75 10.87 0.90
C ASN A 141 2.28 11.12 0.91
N PRO A 142 3.05 10.39 0.09
CA PRO A 142 4.50 10.50 0.04
C PRO A 142 5.00 11.68 -0.82
N HIS A 143 4.16 12.69 -1.07
CA HIS A 143 4.45 13.80 -1.99
C HIS A 143 5.54 14.76 -1.50
N HIS A 144 5.91 14.73 -0.21
CA HIS A 144 6.92 15.62 0.34
C HIS A 144 8.25 15.55 -0.42
N ALA A 145 8.75 14.34 -0.69
CA ALA A 145 10.01 14.13 -1.39
C ALA A 145 9.97 14.69 -2.83
N LEU A 146 8.90 14.36 -3.58
CA LEU A 146 8.69 14.87 -4.94
C LEU A 146 8.66 16.40 -4.96
N LEU A 147 7.87 17.03 -4.07
CA LEU A 147 7.77 18.50 -3.99
C LEU A 147 9.11 19.14 -3.63
N THR A 148 9.93 18.51 -2.79
CA THR A 148 11.28 18.97 -2.47
C THR A 148 12.19 18.89 -3.70
N THR A 149 12.14 17.81 -4.46
CA THR A 149 12.90 17.66 -5.72
C THR A 149 12.51 18.70 -6.76
N LEU A 150 11.23 19.13 -6.76
CA LEU A 150 10.73 20.21 -7.62
C LEU A 150 11.08 21.61 -7.09
N ALA A 151 11.98 21.71 -6.10
CA ALA A 151 12.42 22.95 -5.46
C ALA A 151 11.30 23.84 -4.92
N THR A 152 10.15 23.24 -4.54
CA THR A 152 9.05 23.94 -3.87
C THR A 152 9.24 23.97 -2.35
N LYS A 153 8.32 24.63 -1.62
CA LYS A 153 8.21 24.57 -0.16
C LYS A 153 7.00 23.70 0.22
N PRO A 154 7.18 22.38 0.49
CA PRO A 154 6.08 21.46 0.80
C PRO A 154 5.36 21.88 2.08
N GLN A 155 4.02 21.91 2.04
CA GLN A 155 3.17 22.16 3.20
C GLN A 155 2.12 21.03 3.35
N GLY A 156 2.24 20.26 4.43
CA GLY A 156 1.36 19.11 4.70
C GLY A 156 0.05 19.51 5.38
N PHE A 157 -1.07 18.98 4.89
CA PHE A 157 -2.41 19.15 5.44
C PHE A 157 -2.98 17.80 5.93
N ALA A 158 -3.83 17.84 6.94
CA ALA A 158 -4.46 16.62 7.47
C ALA A 158 -5.64 16.17 6.62
N THR A 159 -6.36 17.09 5.96
CA THR A 159 -7.57 16.84 5.20
C THR A 159 -7.57 17.59 3.87
N GLU A 160 -8.34 17.09 2.90
CA GLU A 160 -8.57 17.74 1.61
C GLU A 160 -9.26 19.11 1.77
N SER A 161 -10.21 19.22 2.70
CA SER A 161 -10.87 20.49 3.00
C SER A 161 -9.90 21.58 3.45
N ALA A 162 -8.96 21.23 4.36
CA ALA A 162 -7.94 22.17 4.82
C ALA A 162 -6.95 22.53 3.68
N LEU A 163 -6.64 21.58 2.82
CA LEU A 163 -5.80 21.79 1.61
C LEU A 163 -6.46 22.79 0.65
N LEU A 164 -7.74 22.57 0.31
CA LEU A 164 -8.53 23.46 -0.56
C LEU A 164 -8.70 24.85 0.05
N THR A 165 -9.00 24.95 1.33
CA THR A 165 -9.12 26.23 2.01
C THR A 165 -7.81 27.01 1.90
N ALA A 166 -6.66 26.35 2.10
CA ALA A 166 -5.35 26.99 1.98
C ALA A 166 -5.05 27.43 0.54
N LEU A 167 -5.51 26.66 -0.46
CA LEU A 167 -5.37 27.02 -1.87
C LEU A 167 -6.26 28.24 -2.22
N ASN A 168 -7.53 28.23 -1.82
CA ASN A 168 -8.50 29.28 -2.10
C ASN A 168 -8.14 30.60 -1.43
N THR A 169 -7.58 30.56 -0.23
CA THR A 169 -7.08 31.76 0.48
C THR A 169 -5.70 32.23 0.03
N GLY A 170 -5.07 31.54 -0.94
CA GLY A 170 -3.73 31.88 -1.44
C GLY A 170 -2.58 31.60 -0.47
N LYS A 171 -2.84 30.91 0.64
CA LYS A 171 -1.84 30.46 1.62
C LYS A 171 -0.82 29.51 1.00
N ILE A 172 -1.26 28.69 0.04
CA ILE A 172 -0.45 27.87 -0.87
C ILE A 172 -0.71 28.29 -2.31
N LYS A 173 0.24 28.05 -3.22
CA LYS A 173 0.12 28.46 -4.63
C LYS A 173 -0.36 27.33 -5.54
N ALA A 174 -0.15 26.10 -5.12
CA ALA A 174 -0.63 24.89 -5.79
C ALA A 174 -0.81 23.78 -4.77
N ALA A 175 -1.45 22.70 -5.18
CA ALA A 175 -1.60 21.48 -4.38
C ALA A 175 -1.34 20.25 -5.25
N ILE A 176 -0.92 19.15 -4.62
CA ILE A 176 -0.71 17.85 -5.28
C ILE A 176 -1.53 16.78 -4.58
N LEU A 177 -2.20 15.94 -5.39
CA LEU A 177 -2.94 14.76 -4.99
C LEU A 177 -2.56 13.59 -5.91
N THR A 178 -2.94 12.36 -5.55
CA THR A 178 -3.00 11.28 -6.54
C THR A 178 -4.14 11.54 -7.53
N ASP A 179 -4.06 10.98 -8.74
CA ASP A 179 -5.13 11.12 -9.74
C ASP A 179 -6.48 10.65 -9.18
N TYR A 180 -6.50 9.52 -8.46
CA TYR A 180 -7.71 9.04 -7.79
C TYR A 180 -8.30 10.10 -6.82
N GLN A 181 -7.48 10.65 -5.92
CA GLN A 181 -7.95 11.66 -4.96
C GLN A 181 -8.42 12.94 -5.64
N TYR A 182 -7.70 13.37 -6.69
CA TYR A 182 -8.11 14.54 -7.47
C TYR A 182 -9.47 14.33 -8.13
N ASN A 183 -9.70 13.17 -8.75
CA ASN A 183 -10.97 12.85 -9.39
C ASN A 183 -12.12 12.75 -8.37
N GLN A 184 -11.88 12.14 -7.19
CA GLN A 184 -12.86 12.11 -6.10
C GLN A 184 -13.18 13.53 -5.58
N LEU A 185 -12.16 14.38 -5.46
CA LEU A 185 -12.32 15.77 -5.06
C LEU A 185 -13.23 16.52 -6.04
N LEU A 186 -13.03 16.37 -7.35
CA LEU A 186 -13.87 17.00 -8.37
C LEU A 186 -15.30 16.45 -8.37
N ALA A 187 -15.46 15.13 -8.21
CA ALA A 187 -16.77 14.48 -8.15
C ALA A 187 -17.60 14.98 -6.94
N ALA A 188 -16.94 15.21 -5.81
CA ALA A 188 -17.58 15.73 -4.60
C ALA A 188 -17.83 17.26 -4.64
N ASN A 189 -17.18 17.98 -5.57
CA ASN A 189 -17.19 19.44 -5.63
C ASN A 189 -17.29 19.93 -7.09
N PRO A 190 -18.46 19.80 -7.74
CA PRO A 190 -18.62 20.16 -9.15
C PRO A 190 -18.21 21.60 -9.50
N GLN A 191 -18.35 22.55 -8.57
CA GLN A 191 -17.93 23.96 -8.71
C GLN A 191 -16.42 24.12 -8.93
N LEU A 192 -15.62 23.09 -8.65
CA LEU A 192 -14.18 23.12 -8.91
C LEU A 192 -13.81 22.81 -10.37
N VAL A 193 -14.78 22.31 -11.15
CA VAL A 193 -14.62 22.01 -12.59
C VAL A 193 -15.08 23.17 -13.46
N THR A 194 -16.26 23.70 -13.15
CA THR A 194 -16.88 24.78 -13.93
C THR A 194 -17.56 25.75 -12.96
N ALA A 195 -17.39 27.07 -13.18
CA ALA A 195 -18.15 28.07 -12.46
C ALA A 195 -19.62 28.00 -12.89
N GLN A 196 -20.55 28.06 -11.93
CA GLN A 196 -21.98 28.12 -12.22
C GLN A 196 -22.36 29.47 -12.85
N ASP A 197 -21.67 30.53 -12.45
CA ASP A 197 -21.75 31.85 -13.05
C ASP A 197 -20.35 32.29 -13.50
N GLU A 198 -20.12 32.34 -14.80
CA GLU A 198 -18.82 32.71 -15.38
C GLU A 198 -18.48 34.20 -15.18
N THR A 199 -19.47 35.04 -14.84
CA THR A 199 -19.28 36.46 -14.53
C THR A 199 -18.84 36.68 -13.08
N ASP A 200 -19.11 35.72 -12.18
CA ASP A 200 -18.67 35.78 -10.79
C ASP A 200 -17.19 35.38 -10.67
N GLN A 201 -16.33 36.39 -10.57
CA GLN A 201 -14.87 36.22 -10.43
C GLN A 201 -14.47 35.33 -9.24
N LYS A 202 -15.29 35.27 -8.18
CA LYS A 202 -15.04 34.41 -7.04
C LYS A 202 -15.29 32.93 -7.37
N GLN A 203 -16.36 32.62 -8.12
CA GLN A 203 -16.63 31.27 -8.59
C GLN A 203 -15.60 30.81 -9.62
N VAL A 204 -15.27 31.64 -10.61
CA VAL A 204 -14.21 31.37 -11.59
C VAL A 204 -12.86 31.12 -10.89
N GLY A 205 -12.57 31.89 -9.83
CA GLY A 205 -11.37 31.72 -9.03
C GLY A 205 -11.30 30.38 -8.26
N GLN A 206 -12.43 29.70 -8.02
CA GLN A 206 -12.46 28.41 -7.36
C GLN A 206 -12.19 27.22 -8.32
N VAL A 207 -12.42 27.39 -9.62
CA VAL A 207 -12.15 26.35 -10.61
C VAL A 207 -10.68 25.96 -10.57
N LEU A 208 -10.40 24.65 -10.66
CA LEU A 208 -9.05 24.11 -10.60
C LEU A 208 -8.48 23.91 -12.00
N THR A 209 -7.18 24.17 -12.13
CA THR A 209 -6.42 23.93 -13.35
C THR A 209 -5.26 23.01 -13.07
N LYS A 210 -5.15 21.91 -13.82
CA LYS A 210 -3.99 21.00 -13.73
C LYS A 210 -2.73 21.71 -14.26
N ILE A 211 -1.61 21.42 -13.61
CA ILE A 211 -0.27 21.82 -14.06
C ILE A 211 0.40 20.54 -14.57
N SER A 212 0.62 20.46 -15.88
CA SER A 212 1.30 19.34 -16.51
C SER A 212 2.79 19.62 -16.65
N ASP A 213 3.62 18.67 -16.23
CA ASP A 213 5.08 18.75 -16.37
C ASP A 213 5.67 17.33 -16.33
N PRO A 214 6.66 17.00 -17.21
CA PRO A 214 7.32 15.69 -17.21
C PRO A 214 8.01 15.32 -15.89
N LYS A 215 8.32 16.30 -15.04
CA LYS A 215 8.90 16.09 -13.71
C LYS A 215 7.91 15.60 -12.65
N LEU A 216 6.62 15.62 -12.96
CA LEU A 216 5.58 15.04 -12.10
C LEU A 216 5.54 13.52 -12.30
N THR A 217 6.55 12.86 -11.78
CA THR A 217 6.62 11.39 -11.83
C THR A 217 5.49 10.75 -11.04
N SER A 218 5.03 9.57 -11.49
CA SER A 218 4.07 8.75 -10.73
C SER A 218 4.66 8.28 -9.40
N GLN A 219 3.81 7.86 -8.49
CA GLN A 219 4.23 7.11 -7.29
C GLN A 219 4.77 5.74 -7.72
N SER A 220 5.53 5.11 -6.84
CA SER A 220 6.07 3.76 -7.06
C SER A 220 5.83 2.90 -5.83
N LEU A 221 4.73 2.14 -5.86
CA LEU A 221 4.38 1.27 -4.75
C LEU A 221 5.16 -0.04 -4.79
N VAL A 222 5.64 -0.41 -3.62
CA VAL A 222 6.44 -1.63 -3.38
C VAL A 222 5.96 -2.35 -2.13
N VAL A 223 6.28 -3.64 -2.03
CA VAL A 223 6.21 -4.41 -0.78
C VAL A 223 7.60 -4.45 -0.18
N ALA A 224 7.75 -3.95 1.04
CA ALA A 224 9.04 -3.86 1.70
C ALA A 224 9.11 -4.70 2.98
N SER A 225 10.33 -5.19 3.28
CA SER A 225 10.69 -5.92 4.49
C SER A 225 11.94 -5.34 5.14
N PHE A 226 12.15 -5.68 6.42
CA PHE A 226 13.37 -5.29 7.14
C PHE A 226 14.08 -6.50 7.69
N LYS A 227 15.36 -6.70 7.30
CA LYS A 227 16.21 -7.84 7.72
C LYS A 227 15.60 -9.23 7.48
N LYS A 228 14.73 -9.38 6.44
CA LYS A 228 14.07 -10.65 6.08
C LYS A 228 14.28 -11.00 4.59
N PRO A 229 15.52 -11.24 4.12
CA PRO A 229 15.80 -11.43 2.69
C PRO A 229 15.09 -12.64 2.08
N ARG A 230 14.96 -13.74 2.82
CA ARG A 230 14.25 -14.94 2.34
C ARG A 230 12.75 -14.67 2.15
N LEU A 231 12.13 -13.91 3.06
CA LEU A 231 10.73 -13.49 2.90
C LEU A 231 10.59 -12.57 1.70
N GLN A 232 11.46 -11.57 1.56
CA GLN A 232 11.43 -10.64 0.42
C GLN A 232 11.53 -11.37 -0.92
N LYS A 233 12.42 -12.37 -1.04
CA LYS A 233 12.53 -13.18 -2.26
C LYS A 233 11.22 -13.92 -2.59
N LYS A 234 10.55 -14.50 -1.60
CA LYS A 234 9.23 -15.15 -1.78
C LYS A 234 8.17 -14.16 -2.24
N ILE A 235 8.14 -12.97 -1.65
CA ILE A 235 7.20 -11.91 -2.00
C ILE A 235 7.43 -11.42 -3.42
N ASN A 236 8.68 -11.19 -3.82
CA ASN A 236 9.02 -10.77 -5.18
C ASN A 236 8.54 -11.80 -6.23
N HIS A 237 8.75 -13.09 -5.96
CA HIS A 237 8.26 -14.15 -6.83
C HIS A 237 6.71 -14.15 -6.91
N LYS A 238 6.04 -13.99 -5.76
CA LYS A 238 4.58 -13.94 -5.72
C LYS A 238 4.01 -12.72 -6.46
N LEU A 239 4.60 -11.54 -6.27
CA LEU A 239 4.19 -10.32 -7.00
C LEU A 239 4.35 -10.49 -8.51
N LYS A 240 5.48 -11.09 -8.96
CA LYS A 240 5.66 -11.40 -10.38
C LYS A 240 4.56 -12.32 -10.90
N GLN A 241 4.21 -13.39 -10.19
CA GLN A 241 3.09 -14.26 -10.57
C GLN A 241 1.76 -13.50 -10.67
N LEU A 242 1.48 -12.58 -9.71
CA LEU A 242 0.26 -11.77 -9.70
C LEU A 242 0.23 -10.76 -10.87
N GLN A 243 1.39 -10.29 -11.30
CA GLN A 243 1.52 -9.44 -12.49
C GLN A 243 1.31 -10.26 -13.76
N ASP A 244 2.05 -11.38 -13.91
CA ASP A 244 2.03 -12.22 -15.11
C ASP A 244 0.63 -12.80 -15.39
N ASN A 245 -0.17 -13.11 -14.35
CA ASN A 245 -1.53 -13.64 -14.48
C ASN A 245 -2.64 -12.58 -14.49
N GLY A 246 -2.27 -11.29 -14.51
CA GLY A 246 -3.20 -10.16 -14.58
C GLY A 246 -3.97 -9.86 -13.28
N THR A 247 -3.63 -10.50 -12.16
CA THR A 247 -4.31 -10.24 -10.88
C THR A 247 -4.07 -8.81 -10.39
N LEU A 248 -2.85 -8.28 -10.53
CA LEU A 248 -2.55 -6.89 -10.15
C LEU A 248 -3.34 -5.89 -10.98
N SER A 249 -3.44 -6.10 -12.30
CA SER A 249 -4.26 -5.27 -13.20
C SER A 249 -5.74 -5.28 -12.79
N LYS A 250 -6.31 -6.46 -12.50
CA LYS A 250 -7.69 -6.57 -12.00
C LYS A 250 -7.91 -5.83 -10.69
N LEU A 251 -6.96 -5.90 -9.76
CA LEU A 251 -7.01 -5.15 -8.50
C LEU A 251 -6.90 -3.64 -8.75
N SER A 252 -6.00 -3.20 -9.64
CA SER A 252 -5.86 -1.80 -10.02
C SER A 252 -7.17 -1.26 -10.60
N MET A 253 -7.74 -1.93 -11.59
CA MET A 253 -9.03 -1.57 -12.17
C MET A 253 -10.16 -1.51 -11.16
N LYS A 254 -10.22 -2.48 -10.23
CA LYS A 254 -11.25 -2.55 -9.19
C LYS A 254 -11.23 -1.36 -8.25
N TYR A 255 -10.04 -0.91 -7.79
CA TYR A 255 -9.91 0.08 -6.74
C TYR A 255 -9.59 1.48 -7.23
N PHE A 256 -8.94 1.60 -8.39
CA PHE A 256 -8.53 2.89 -8.95
C PHE A 256 -9.26 3.26 -10.23
N HIS A 257 -10.09 2.34 -10.79
CA HIS A 257 -10.77 2.49 -12.09
C HIS A 257 -9.82 2.69 -13.27
N GLN A 258 -8.54 2.41 -13.06
CA GLN A 258 -7.46 2.50 -14.05
C GLN A 258 -6.42 1.41 -13.77
N ASP A 259 -5.73 0.99 -14.83
CA ASP A 259 -4.62 0.06 -14.69
C ASP A 259 -3.30 0.82 -14.49
N TRP A 260 -2.86 0.91 -13.24
CA TRP A 260 -1.60 1.53 -12.84
C TRP A 260 -0.44 0.54 -12.71
N THR A 261 -0.58 -0.69 -13.21
CA THR A 261 0.46 -1.74 -13.08
C THR A 261 1.57 -1.62 -14.13
N TYR A 262 1.36 -0.81 -15.16
CA TYR A 262 2.34 -0.50 -16.21
C TYR A 262 2.79 0.96 -16.09
N GLN A 263 4.08 1.22 -16.43
CA GLN A 263 4.64 2.57 -16.60
C GLN A 263 4.51 3.02 -18.03
#